data_1fdffb0db98dc613e740e83b7603a7c7
#
_entry.id   1fdffb0db98dc613e740e83b7603a7c7
#
_cell.length_a   1.000
_cell.length_b   1.000
_cell.length_c   1.000
_cell.angle_alpha   90.00
_cell.angle_beta   90.00
_cell.angle_gamma   90.00
#
_symmetry.space_group_name_H-M   'P 1'
#
loop_
_entity.id
_entity.type
_entity.pdbx_description
1 polymer ?
#
loop_
_entity_poly.entity_id
_entity_poly.type
_entity_poly.pdbx_seq_one_letter_code
_entity_poly.pdbx_strand_id
1 'polypeptide(L)'
;LAEETYYSILGVKKDASQDEIKKAFRKLSKKYHPDKNPKGEEQFKKINEAYSVLSDPKKRQLYDTTGSAKERVSPVGDPYSDYFSQFRNVAFSMMNLEYLNIHVDRHFKISELMNGVEDTVTYSISKASLSESKVEEKTIKYSVNMSERGYPLAMIGNNIGIVVRVRGGGSSQEIDGFDDVFKRRHHGVATGDLFVRIIIDLEGLEITETSDLVQTVDVSVYDVLFTEELVLENPFGKKYKIKTINSPALSNIQVRVPEQGLVSAMGKRGSYIFRLNVTRPDISKLSEEKLALLKELLRDLDK
;
A
#
# COMPACT_ATOMS: atom_id res chain seq x y z
N LEU A 1 2.06 47.82 -16.65
CA LEU A 1 2.09 46.47 -17.17
C LEU A 1 0.68 45.91 -17.03
N ALA A 2 0.02 45.53 -18.14
CA ALA A 2 -1.33 44.98 -18.10
C ALA A 2 -1.23 43.61 -17.35
N GLU A 3 -2.04 43.44 -16.29
CA GLU A 3 -2.13 42.16 -15.58
C GLU A 3 -2.58 41.07 -16.55
N GLU A 4 -1.81 40.01 -16.60
CA GLU A 4 -2.07 38.83 -17.46
C GLU A 4 -3.29 38.08 -16.90
N THR A 5 -4.47 38.28 -17.50
CA THR A 5 -5.72 37.65 -17.05
C THR A 5 -5.87 36.26 -17.68
N TYR A 6 -6.63 35.37 -17.08
CA TYR A 6 -6.91 34.05 -17.65
C TYR A 6 -7.57 34.12 -19.03
N TYR A 7 -8.36 35.17 -19.29
CA TYR A 7 -8.92 35.41 -20.62
C TYR A 7 -7.85 35.78 -21.63
N SER A 8 -6.87 36.62 -21.25
CA SER A 8 -5.77 37.03 -22.11
C SER A 8 -4.82 35.86 -22.40
N ILE A 9 -4.59 34.96 -21.42
CA ILE A 9 -3.79 33.75 -21.58
C ILE A 9 -4.41 32.80 -22.63
N LEU A 10 -5.73 32.62 -22.60
CA LEU A 10 -6.44 31.83 -23.59
C LEU A 10 -6.70 32.58 -24.91
N GLY A 11 -6.45 33.90 -24.95
CA GLY A 11 -6.70 34.74 -26.13
C GLY A 11 -8.20 34.87 -26.47
N VAL A 12 -9.06 34.89 -25.44
CA VAL A 12 -10.51 35.03 -25.57
C VAL A 12 -10.99 36.32 -24.87
N LYS A 13 -12.18 36.80 -25.21
CA LYS A 13 -12.80 37.91 -24.53
C LYS A 13 -13.41 37.48 -23.18
N LYS A 14 -13.64 38.48 -22.28
CA LYS A 14 -14.22 38.19 -20.96
C LYS A 14 -15.67 37.69 -21.03
N ASP A 15 -16.37 37.96 -22.12
CA ASP A 15 -17.74 37.52 -22.41
C ASP A 15 -17.80 36.21 -23.26
N ALA A 16 -16.64 35.60 -23.52
CA ALA A 16 -16.57 34.35 -24.33
C ALA A 16 -17.43 33.24 -23.75
N SER A 17 -18.10 32.53 -24.64
CA SER A 17 -18.88 31.32 -24.33
C SER A 17 -17.97 30.17 -23.87
N GLN A 18 -18.55 29.18 -23.20
CA GLN A 18 -17.82 27.98 -22.79
C GLN A 18 -17.22 27.23 -23.98
N ASP A 19 -17.91 27.23 -25.13
CA ASP A 19 -17.43 26.59 -26.37
C ASP A 19 -16.24 27.36 -26.96
N GLU A 20 -16.22 28.69 -26.89
CA GLU A 20 -15.10 29.50 -27.34
C GLU A 20 -13.88 29.30 -26.45
N ILE A 21 -14.06 29.24 -25.13
CA ILE A 21 -13.00 28.94 -24.15
C ILE A 21 -12.41 27.53 -24.44
N LYS A 22 -13.26 26.53 -24.64
CA LYS A 22 -12.86 25.18 -24.97
C LYS A 22 -12.10 25.10 -26.31
N LYS A 23 -12.57 25.85 -27.32
CA LYS A 23 -11.92 25.90 -28.65
C LYS A 23 -10.56 26.58 -28.60
N ALA A 24 -10.43 27.68 -27.84
CA ALA A 24 -9.18 28.38 -27.63
C ALA A 24 -8.15 27.51 -26.90
N PHE A 25 -8.58 26.86 -25.82
CA PHE A 25 -7.74 25.90 -25.09
C PHE A 25 -7.20 24.79 -25.98
N ARG A 26 -8.05 24.14 -26.78
CA ARG A 26 -7.62 23.08 -27.72
C ARG A 26 -6.56 23.55 -28.72
N LYS A 27 -6.74 24.77 -29.25
CA LYS A 27 -5.80 25.37 -30.19
C LYS A 27 -4.43 25.64 -29.58
N LEU A 28 -4.42 26.20 -28.35
CA LEU A 28 -3.20 26.54 -27.63
C LEU A 28 -2.48 25.31 -27.07
N SER A 29 -3.22 24.35 -26.52
CA SER A 29 -2.66 23.08 -26.05
C SER A 29 -1.95 22.30 -27.15
N LYS A 30 -2.50 22.29 -28.37
CA LYS A 30 -1.85 21.69 -29.55
C LYS A 30 -0.56 22.42 -29.97
N LYS A 31 -0.52 23.75 -29.79
CA LYS A 31 0.63 24.58 -30.18
C LYS A 31 1.78 24.46 -29.17
N TYR A 32 1.46 24.36 -27.88
CA TYR A 32 2.44 24.37 -26.78
C TYR A 32 2.62 23.01 -26.10
N HIS A 33 2.19 21.91 -26.78
CA HIS A 33 2.38 20.55 -26.28
C HIS A 33 3.87 20.23 -26.10
N PRO A 34 4.30 19.63 -24.95
CA PRO A 34 5.71 19.36 -24.66
C PRO A 34 6.41 18.48 -25.71
N ASP A 35 5.70 17.53 -26.32
CA ASP A 35 6.24 16.70 -27.40
C ASP A 35 6.57 17.48 -28.68
N LYS A 36 5.89 18.61 -28.91
CA LYS A 36 6.09 19.44 -30.12
C LYS A 36 6.88 20.71 -29.86
N ASN A 37 6.88 21.18 -28.63
CA ASN A 37 7.55 22.39 -28.21
C ASN A 37 8.13 22.24 -26.80
N PRO A 38 9.34 21.67 -26.65
CA PRO A 38 9.99 21.50 -25.35
C PRO A 38 10.21 22.79 -24.57
N LYS A 39 10.28 23.95 -25.26
CA LYS A 39 10.40 25.28 -24.62
C LYS A 39 9.04 25.91 -24.28
N GLY A 40 7.94 25.26 -24.62
CA GLY A 40 6.58 25.75 -24.38
C GLY A 40 5.98 25.33 -23.03
N GLU A 41 6.72 24.71 -22.17
CA GLU A 41 6.22 24.15 -20.90
C GLU A 41 5.59 25.20 -19.98
N GLU A 42 6.23 26.35 -19.79
CA GLU A 42 5.65 27.42 -18.97
C GLU A 42 4.37 28.01 -19.56
N GLN A 43 4.32 28.18 -20.90
CA GLN A 43 3.11 28.67 -21.57
C GLN A 43 1.98 27.62 -21.50
N PHE A 44 2.33 26.36 -21.67
CA PHE A 44 1.36 25.27 -21.53
C PHE A 44 0.79 25.21 -20.11
N LYS A 45 1.62 25.49 -19.13
CA LYS A 45 1.24 25.63 -17.73
C LYS A 45 0.18 26.69 -17.54
N LYS A 46 0.44 27.90 -17.95
CA LYS A 46 -0.48 29.03 -17.84
C LYS A 46 -1.81 28.79 -18.60
N ILE A 47 -1.75 28.20 -19.78
CA ILE A 47 -2.93 27.84 -20.59
C ILE A 47 -3.83 26.87 -19.86
N ASN A 48 -3.25 25.88 -19.21
CA ASN A 48 -3.99 24.87 -18.44
C ASN A 48 -4.63 25.49 -17.19
N GLU A 49 -3.90 26.35 -16.46
CA GLU A 49 -4.43 27.07 -15.31
C GLU A 49 -5.63 27.95 -15.70
N ALA A 50 -5.48 28.74 -16.75
CA ALA A 50 -6.55 29.59 -17.26
C ALA A 50 -7.81 28.78 -17.63
N TYR A 51 -7.64 27.65 -18.31
CA TYR A 51 -8.76 26.79 -18.69
C TYR A 51 -9.45 26.17 -17.49
N SER A 52 -8.71 25.77 -16.44
CA SER A 52 -9.28 25.16 -15.23
C SER A 52 -10.26 26.04 -14.48
N VAL A 53 -9.98 27.33 -14.52
CA VAL A 53 -10.84 28.33 -13.86
C VAL A 53 -11.99 28.71 -14.77
N LEU A 54 -11.74 28.96 -16.06
CA LEU A 54 -12.74 29.49 -16.98
C LEU A 54 -13.70 28.43 -17.53
N SER A 55 -13.32 27.15 -17.51
CA SER A 55 -14.18 26.04 -17.97
C SER A 55 -15.29 25.67 -16.96
N ASP A 56 -15.12 25.98 -15.69
CA ASP A 56 -16.14 25.76 -14.66
C ASP A 56 -16.94 27.05 -14.43
N PRO A 57 -18.27 27.07 -14.62
CA PRO A 57 -19.08 28.27 -14.45
C PRO A 57 -18.97 28.89 -13.05
N LYS A 58 -18.85 28.08 -11.99
CA LYS A 58 -18.73 28.55 -10.60
C LYS A 58 -17.38 29.18 -10.33
N LYS A 59 -16.29 28.55 -10.80
CA LYS A 59 -14.92 29.09 -10.66
C LYS A 59 -14.73 30.36 -11.49
N ARG A 60 -15.29 30.37 -12.71
CA ARG A 60 -15.29 31.56 -13.56
C ARG A 60 -16.00 32.73 -12.90
N GLN A 61 -17.19 32.51 -12.32
CA GLN A 61 -17.93 33.52 -11.60
C GLN A 61 -17.17 34.04 -10.39
N LEU A 62 -16.51 33.17 -9.64
CA LEU A 62 -15.66 33.53 -8.51
C LEU A 62 -14.46 34.35 -8.98
N TYR A 63 -13.77 33.92 -10.05
CA TYR A 63 -12.67 34.65 -10.65
C TYR A 63 -13.11 36.05 -11.16
N ASP A 64 -14.25 36.13 -11.81
CA ASP A 64 -14.81 37.39 -12.33
C ASP A 64 -15.18 38.40 -11.21
N THR A 65 -15.53 37.87 -10.02
CA THR A 65 -15.92 38.66 -8.85
C THR A 65 -14.73 39.08 -7.99
N THR A 66 -13.74 38.21 -7.83
CA THR A 66 -12.63 38.41 -6.87
C THR A 66 -11.32 38.81 -7.53
N GLY A 67 -11.21 38.66 -8.86
CA GLY A 67 -9.95 38.87 -9.61
C GLY A 67 -8.87 37.83 -9.32
N SER A 68 -9.14 36.86 -8.46
CA SER A 68 -8.18 35.83 -8.13
C SER A 68 -8.82 34.44 -8.08
N ALA A 69 -8.15 33.44 -8.60
CA ALA A 69 -8.55 32.05 -8.53
C ALA A 69 -8.21 31.39 -7.18
N LYS A 70 -7.69 32.18 -6.23
CA LYS A 70 -7.22 31.66 -4.94
C LYS A 70 -8.39 31.47 -3.98
N GLU A 71 -9.05 30.32 -4.04
CA GLU A 71 -9.55 29.71 -2.80
C GLU A 71 -8.33 29.42 -1.92
N ARG A 72 -8.42 29.79 -0.63
CA ARG A 72 -7.38 29.53 0.37
C ARG A 72 -7.18 28.02 0.50
N VAL A 73 -6.21 27.48 -0.21
CA VAL A 73 -5.73 26.12 -0.02
C VAL A 73 -4.46 26.20 0.82
N SER A 74 -4.43 25.40 1.90
CA SER A 74 -3.36 25.29 2.88
C SER A 74 -1.97 25.07 2.25
N PRO A 75 -0.90 25.55 2.89
CA PRO A 75 0.45 25.54 2.32
C PRO A 75 1.15 24.20 2.57
N VAL A 76 0.82 23.16 1.83
CA VAL A 76 1.68 21.96 1.68
C VAL A 76 1.43 21.38 0.29
N GLY A 77 2.40 21.51 -0.60
CA GLY A 77 2.38 20.87 -1.92
C GLY A 77 2.46 21.92 -3.05
N ASP A 78 3.31 21.67 -4.01
CA ASP A 78 3.39 22.40 -5.27
C ASP A 78 1.97 22.46 -5.89
N PRO A 79 1.32 23.64 -6.04
CA PRO A 79 -0.02 23.76 -6.63
C PRO A 79 -0.11 23.15 -8.03
N TYR A 80 1.04 22.90 -8.60
CA TYR A 80 1.23 22.33 -9.93
C TYR A 80 1.09 20.83 -9.95
N SER A 81 1.60 20.14 -8.91
CA SER A 81 1.47 18.70 -8.71
C SER A 81 0.00 18.29 -8.53
N ASP A 82 -0.75 19.07 -7.76
CA ASP A 82 -2.19 18.83 -7.52
C ASP A 82 -3.04 19.11 -8.76
N TYR A 83 -2.69 20.14 -9.53
CA TYR A 83 -3.44 20.47 -10.75
C TYR A 83 -3.13 19.48 -11.88
N PHE A 84 -1.85 19.14 -12.09
CA PHE A 84 -1.47 18.11 -13.05
C PHE A 84 -1.97 16.72 -12.63
N SER A 85 -2.08 16.47 -11.32
CA SER A 85 -2.74 15.27 -10.79
C SER A 85 -4.26 15.33 -10.95
N GLN A 86 -4.90 16.49 -10.81
CA GLN A 86 -6.34 16.65 -11.08
C GLN A 86 -6.65 16.59 -12.58
N PHE A 87 -5.85 17.19 -13.44
CA PHE A 87 -6.02 17.08 -14.90
C PHE A 87 -5.66 15.67 -15.38
N ARG A 88 -4.61 15.09 -14.86
CA ARG A 88 -4.30 13.66 -15.05
C ARG A 88 -5.42 12.80 -14.49
N ASN A 89 -6.00 13.16 -13.35
CA ASN A 89 -7.13 12.43 -12.75
C ASN A 89 -8.44 12.69 -13.50
N VAL A 90 -8.68 13.83 -14.13
CA VAL A 90 -9.85 14.09 -14.98
C VAL A 90 -9.63 13.53 -16.40
N ALA A 91 -8.47 13.64 -17.00
CA ALA A 91 -8.11 12.91 -18.22
C ALA A 91 -7.99 11.39 -17.95
N PHE A 92 -7.51 10.99 -16.75
CA PHE A 92 -7.52 9.62 -16.28
C PHE A 92 -8.87 9.20 -15.68
N SER A 93 -9.78 10.06 -15.24
CA SER A 93 -11.12 9.64 -14.84
C SER A 93 -12.03 9.45 -16.06
N MET A 94 -11.75 10.08 -17.17
CA MET A 94 -12.26 9.61 -18.47
C MET A 94 -11.57 8.31 -18.94
N MET A 95 -10.39 7.99 -18.40
CA MET A 95 -9.65 6.74 -18.59
C MET A 95 -9.41 5.98 -17.28
N ASN A 96 -10.08 6.35 -16.20
CA ASN A 96 -9.91 5.66 -14.91
C ASN A 96 -10.67 4.34 -14.94
N LEU A 97 -9.99 3.35 -15.49
CA LEU A 97 -10.46 1.97 -15.58
C LEU A 97 -10.42 1.25 -14.22
N GLU A 98 -10.21 2.02 -13.14
CA GLU A 98 -10.13 1.48 -11.79
C GLU A 98 -11.43 0.78 -11.36
N TYR A 99 -12.57 1.24 -11.88
CA TYR A 99 -13.86 0.56 -11.66
C TYR A 99 -13.96 -0.81 -12.38
N LEU A 100 -13.07 -1.09 -13.34
CA LEU A 100 -12.94 -2.41 -13.96
C LEU A 100 -12.06 -3.35 -13.15
N ASN A 101 -11.31 -2.83 -12.19
CA ASN A 101 -10.50 -3.64 -11.29
C ASN A 101 -11.41 -4.40 -10.33
N ILE A 102 -11.01 -5.62 -10.04
CA ILE A 102 -11.70 -6.48 -9.09
C ILE A 102 -10.77 -6.74 -7.92
N HIS A 103 -11.32 -6.64 -6.72
CA HIS A 103 -10.60 -6.92 -5.49
C HIS A 103 -11.25 -8.10 -4.79
N VAL A 104 -10.44 -9.10 -4.45
CA VAL A 104 -10.89 -10.27 -3.70
C VAL A 104 -10.01 -10.44 -2.48
N ASP A 105 -10.64 -10.55 -1.31
CA ASP A 105 -9.95 -10.74 -0.04
C ASP A 105 -9.81 -12.24 0.27
N ARG A 106 -8.64 -12.60 0.77
CA ARG A 106 -8.32 -13.92 1.30
C ARG A 106 -7.63 -13.77 2.63
N HIS A 107 -7.86 -14.70 3.53
CA HIS A 107 -7.28 -14.71 4.87
C HIS A 107 -6.48 -15.99 5.04
N PHE A 108 -5.21 -15.83 5.40
CA PHE A 108 -4.33 -16.96 5.71
C PHE A 108 -3.53 -16.66 6.96
N LYS A 109 -3.17 -17.71 7.67
CA LYS A 109 -2.19 -17.66 8.75
C LYS A 109 -0.79 -17.51 8.18
N ILE A 110 0.08 -16.82 8.91
CA ILE A 110 1.48 -16.70 8.49
C ILE A 110 2.16 -18.06 8.37
N SER A 111 1.80 -19.02 9.23
CA SER A 111 2.30 -20.40 9.18
C SER A 111 1.95 -21.11 7.86
N GLU A 112 0.75 -20.91 7.35
CA GLU A 112 0.32 -21.46 6.05
C GLU A 112 1.13 -20.84 4.90
N LEU A 113 1.26 -19.51 4.90
CA LEU A 113 1.98 -18.77 3.86
C LEU A 113 3.49 -19.06 3.86
N MET A 114 4.07 -19.38 5.01
CA MET A 114 5.47 -19.81 5.13
C MET A 114 5.70 -21.21 4.59
N ASN A 115 4.72 -22.10 4.71
CA ASN A 115 4.77 -23.46 4.16
C ASN A 115 4.42 -23.54 2.68
N GLY A 116 3.85 -22.46 2.14
CA GLY A 116 3.36 -22.39 0.78
C GLY A 116 1.89 -22.76 0.66
N VAL A 117 1.11 -21.85 0.08
CA VAL A 117 -0.33 -22.01 -0.17
C VAL A 117 -0.59 -21.99 -1.66
N GLU A 118 -1.35 -22.96 -2.13
CA GLU A 118 -2.02 -22.94 -3.43
C GLU A 118 -3.51 -22.71 -3.20
N ASP A 119 -4.07 -21.66 -3.80
CA ASP A 119 -5.47 -21.30 -3.65
C ASP A 119 -6.12 -21.01 -5.00
N THR A 120 -7.44 -21.12 -5.02
CA THR A 120 -8.27 -20.91 -6.20
C THR A 120 -9.33 -19.87 -5.89
N VAL A 121 -9.36 -18.79 -6.67
CA VAL A 121 -10.35 -17.74 -6.55
C VAL A 121 -11.31 -17.78 -7.71
N THR A 122 -12.62 -17.91 -7.41
CA THR A 122 -13.70 -17.70 -8.37
C THR A 122 -14.32 -16.34 -8.11
N TYR A 123 -14.50 -15.55 -9.17
CA TYR A 123 -15.03 -14.19 -9.10
C TYR A 123 -15.77 -13.84 -10.37
N SER A 124 -16.70 -12.88 -10.28
CA SER A 124 -17.50 -12.42 -11.41
C SER A 124 -16.85 -11.21 -12.07
N ILE A 125 -16.80 -11.21 -13.39
CA ILE A 125 -16.39 -10.06 -14.20
C ILE A 125 -17.59 -9.55 -15.01
N SER A 126 -17.63 -8.24 -15.23
CA SER A 126 -18.57 -7.61 -16.16
C SER A 126 -17.88 -7.34 -17.48
N LYS A 127 -18.51 -7.77 -18.56
CA LYS A 127 -18.12 -7.40 -19.92
C LYS A 127 -19.21 -6.51 -20.49
N ALA A 128 -18.92 -5.23 -20.61
CA ALA A 128 -19.85 -4.26 -21.18
C ALA A 128 -19.45 -3.94 -22.63
N SER A 129 -20.35 -4.17 -23.56
CA SER A 129 -20.28 -3.62 -24.91
C SER A 129 -21.17 -2.38 -25.03
N LEU A 130 -21.13 -1.69 -26.18
CA LEU A 130 -21.97 -0.52 -26.44
C LEU A 130 -23.49 -0.86 -26.41
N SER A 131 -23.84 -2.13 -26.60
CA SER A 131 -25.24 -2.59 -26.69
C SER A 131 -25.68 -3.51 -25.55
N GLU A 132 -24.76 -4.22 -24.91
CA GLU A 132 -25.06 -5.25 -23.91
C GLU A 132 -24.01 -5.28 -22.79
N SER A 133 -24.46 -5.71 -21.62
CA SER A 133 -23.58 -6.05 -20.49
C SER A 133 -23.79 -7.50 -20.10
N LYS A 134 -22.72 -8.28 -20.03
CA LYS A 134 -22.72 -9.68 -19.60
C LYS A 134 -21.84 -9.87 -18.38
N VAL A 135 -22.32 -10.70 -17.46
CA VAL A 135 -21.55 -11.13 -16.29
C VAL A 135 -21.03 -12.54 -16.56
N GLU A 136 -19.74 -12.76 -16.37
CA GLU A 136 -19.10 -14.07 -16.49
C GLU A 136 -18.35 -14.40 -15.21
N GLU A 137 -18.34 -15.67 -14.84
CA GLU A 137 -17.49 -16.16 -13.75
C GLU A 137 -16.12 -16.58 -14.30
N LYS A 138 -15.08 -16.16 -13.59
CA LYS A 138 -13.71 -16.59 -13.85
C LYS A 138 -13.11 -17.24 -12.62
N THR A 139 -12.28 -18.24 -12.86
CA THR A 139 -11.53 -18.93 -11.83
C THR A 139 -10.05 -18.83 -12.15
N ILE A 140 -9.26 -18.43 -11.17
CA ILE A 140 -7.80 -18.40 -11.27
C ILE A 140 -7.19 -19.22 -10.14
N LYS A 141 -6.04 -19.84 -10.43
CA LYS A 141 -5.17 -20.46 -9.43
C LYS A 141 -3.95 -19.57 -9.21
N TYR A 142 -3.53 -19.45 -7.97
CA TYR A 142 -2.31 -18.75 -7.60
C TYR A 142 -1.63 -19.45 -6.45
N SER A 143 -0.33 -19.23 -6.28
CA SER A 143 0.44 -19.77 -5.17
C SER A 143 1.23 -18.64 -4.49
N VAL A 144 1.36 -18.77 -3.18
CA VAL A 144 2.15 -17.85 -2.34
C VAL A 144 3.01 -18.68 -1.40
N ASN A 145 4.31 -18.43 -1.41
CA ASN A 145 5.26 -19.03 -0.48
C ASN A 145 6.21 -17.95 0.02
N MET A 146 5.97 -17.48 1.26
CA MET A 146 6.75 -16.38 1.88
C MET A 146 8.12 -16.87 2.39
N SER A 147 8.34 -18.18 2.46
CA SER A 147 9.64 -18.72 2.79
C SER A 147 10.61 -18.78 1.61
N GLU A 148 10.11 -18.78 0.38
CA GLU A 148 10.95 -18.90 -0.82
C GLU A 148 11.08 -17.56 -1.56
N ARG A 149 10.01 -16.77 -1.53
CA ARG A 149 9.93 -15.51 -2.27
C ARG A 149 9.56 -14.35 -1.38
N GLY A 150 10.23 -13.22 -1.59
CA GLY A 150 9.85 -11.94 -0.97
C GLY A 150 8.62 -11.32 -1.63
N TYR A 151 7.70 -10.90 -0.80
CA TYR A 151 6.51 -10.15 -1.20
C TYR A 151 6.53 -8.78 -0.51
N PRO A 152 6.21 -7.69 -1.23
CA PRO A 152 6.05 -6.40 -0.60
C PRO A 152 4.84 -6.44 0.34
N LEU A 153 5.08 -6.20 1.61
CA LEU A 153 4.04 -6.09 2.61
C LEU A 153 3.32 -4.74 2.47
N ALA A 154 2.02 -4.74 2.62
CA ALA A 154 1.18 -3.57 2.56
C ALA A 154 0.15 -3.59 3.70
N MET A 155 -0.32 -2.40 4.09
CA MET A 155 -1.48 -2.29 4.97
C MET A 155 -2.76 -2.46 4.14
N ILE A 156 -3.58 -3.43 4.53
CA ILE A 156 -4.90 -3.69 3.94
C ILE A 156 -5.93 -3.42 5.04
N GLY A 157 -6.49 -2.21 5.03
CA GLY A 157 -7.22 -1.70 6.18
C GLY A 157 -6.31 -1.61 7.41
N ASN A 158 -6.66 -2.28 8.50
CA ASN A 158 -5.88 -2.34 9.73
C ASN A 158 -4.96 -3.56 9.84
N ASN A 159 -4.87 -4.37 8.79
CA ASN A 159 -4.11 -5.62 8.80
C ASN A 159 -2.92 -5.53 7.86
N ILE A 160 -1.89 -6.32 8.16
CA ILE A 160 -0.77 -6.54 7.26
C ILE A 160 -1.19 -7.57 6.21
N GLY A 161 -0.75 -7.37 4.98
CA GLY A 161 -1.04 -8.29 3.90
C GLY A 161 -0.13 -8.12 2.70
N ILE A 162 -0.40 -8.92 1.69
CA ILE A 162 0.23 -8.84 0.37
C ILE A 162 -0.83 -8.75 -0.71
N VAL A 163 -0.48 -8.17 -1.85
CA VAL A 163 -1.39 -8.03 -2.98
C VAL A 163 -0.82 -8.76 -4.19
N VAL A 164 -1.56 -9.75 -4.67
CA VAL A 164 -1.25 -10.46 -5.92
C VAL A 164 -2.06 -9.83 -7.04
N ARG A 165 -1.39 -9.20 -8.00
CA ARG A 165 -2.02 -8.56 -9.16
C ARG A 165 -2.03 -9.51 -10.36
N VAL A 166 -3.20 -9.77 -10.92
CA VAL A 166 -3.39 -10.52 -12.16
C VAL A 166 -3.81 -9.53 -13.25
N ARG A 167 -2.89 -9.24 -14.15
CA ARG A 167 -3.13 -8.29 -15.25
C ARG A 167 -4.22 -8.79 -16.20
N GLY A 168 -5.16 -7.89 -16.56
CA GLY A 168 -6.29 -8.24 -17.42
C GLY A 168 -7.29 -9.21 -16.80
N GLY A 169 -7.21 -9.43 -15.47
CA GLY A 169 -8.12 -10.30 -14.73
C GLY A 169 -9.43 -9.63 -14.32
N GLY A 170 -9.55 -8.33 -14.46
CA GLY A 170 -10.74 -7.54 -14.10
C GLY A 170 -11.84 -7.56 -15.16
N SER A 171 -12.83 -6.71 -14.95
CA SER A 171 -13.92 -6.48 -15.90
C SER A 171 -13.43 -5.80 -17.17
N SER A 172 -14.21 -5.85 -18.23
CA SER A 172 -13.87 -5.20 -19.49
C SER A 172 -15.03 -4.36 -20.02
N GLN A 173 -14.69 -3.26 -20.70
CA GLN A 173 -15.64 -2.38 -21.34
C GLN A 173 -15.15 -1.99 -22.74
N GLU A 174 -16.05 -2.04 -23.72
CA GLU A 174 -15.81 -1.44 -25.01
C GLU A 174 -15.82 0.09 -24.89
N ILE A 175 -14.81 0.72 -25.44
CA ILE A 175 -14.68 2.17 -25.47
C ILE A 175 -14.75 2.61 -26.93
N ASP A 176 -15.80 3.33 -27.28
CA ASP A 176 -15.86 4.10 -28.52
C ASP A 176 -15.72 5.57 -28.13
N GLY A 177 -14.52 6.07 -28.18
CA GLY A 177 -14.17 7.42 -27.79
C GLY A 177 -13.67 8.23 -28.96
N PHE A 178 -14.14 9.45 -29.07
CA PHE A 178 -13.54 10.44 -29.95
C PHE A 178 -12.55 11.26 -29.15
N ASP A 179 -11.27 11.12 -29.44
CA ASP A 179 -10.27 12.02 -28.90
C ASP A 179 -10.42 13.39 -29.57
N ASP A 180 -11.15 14.25 -28.90
CA ASP A 180 -11.40 15.63 -29.33
C ASP A 180 -10.11 16.43 -29.56
N VAL A 181 -9.01 16.09 -28.86
CA VAL A 181 -7.72 16.78 -28.95
C VAL A 181 -6.98 16.40 -30.23
N PHE A 182 -6.98 15.11 -30.59
CA PHE A 182 -6.28 14.59 -31.75
C PHE A 182 -7.20 14.27 -32.96
N LYS A 183 -8.52 14.47 -32.78
CA LYS A 183 -9.53 14.13 -33.80
C LYS A 183 -9.44 12.67 -34.29
N ARG A 184 -9.13 11.76 -33.41
CA ARG A 184 -9.02 10.34 -33.70
C ARG A 184 -10.15 9.58 -33.01
N ARG A 185 -10.78 8.70 -33.74
CA ARG A 185 -11.74 7.74 -33.19
C ARG A 185 -10.96 6.55 -32.67
N HIS A 186 -11.12 6.26 -31.37
CA HIS A 186 -10.54 5.08 -30.75
C HIS A 186 -11.66 4.09 -30.46
N HIS A 187 -11.58 2.95 -31.12
CA HIS A 187 -12.41 1.79 -30.79
C HIS A 187 -11.49 0.75 -30.16
N GLY A 188 -11.82 0.32 -28.94
CA GLY A 188 -11.00 -0.62 -28.22
C GLY A 188 -11.72 -1.20 -27.01
N VAL A 189 -11.10 -2.21 -26.41
CA VAL A 189 -11.59 -2.82 -25.18
C VAL A 189 -10.64 -2.45 -24.04
N ALA A 190 -11.18 -1.75 -23.04
CA ALA A 190 -10.48 -1.52 -21.80
C ALA A 190 -10.71 -2.70 -20.84
N THR A 191 -9.65 -3.17 -20.20
CA THR A 191 -9.73 -4.28 -19.25
C THR A 191 -9.01 -3.89 -17.97
N GLY A 192 -9.68 -4.08 -16.84
CA GLY A 192 -9.12 -3.90 -15.52
C GLY A 192 -8.25 -5.10 -15.09
N ASP A 193 -7.70 -5.00 -13.90
CA ASP A 193 -6.91 -6.05 -13.28
C ASP A 193 -7.67 -6.70 -12.12
N LEU A 194 -7.29 -7.92 -11.78
CA LEU A 194 -7.72 -8.55 -10.54
C LEU A 194 -6.63 -8.38 -9.48
N PHE A 195 -7.02 -7.94 -8.31
CA PHE A 195 -6.17 -7.83 -7.12
C PHE A 195 -6.66 -8.81 -6.06
N VAL A 196 -5.90 -9.86 -5.83
CA VAL A 196 -6.12 -10.76 -4.69
C VAL A 196 -5.38 -10.17 -3.49
N ARG A 197 -6.12 -9.66 -2.52
CA ARG A 197 -5.59 -9.08 -1.29
C ARG A 197 -5.55 -10.18 -0.23
N ILE A 198 -4.35 -10.59 0.14
CA ILE A 198 -4.12 -11.63 1.15
C ILE A 198 -3.87 -10.95 2.47
N ILE A 199 -4.81 -11.08 3.38
CA ILE A 199 -4.76 -10.57 4.74
C ILE A 199 -4.11 -11.64 5.61
N ILE A 200 -3.05 -11.26 6.34
CA ILE A 200 -2.21 -12.19 7.09
C ILE A 200 -2.58 -12.15 8.57
N ASP A 201 -2.99 -13.30 9.10
CA ASP A 201 -3.03 -13.53 10.54
C ASP A 201 -1.62 -13.89 11.01
N LEU A 202 -1.04 -13.02 11.82
CA LEU A 202 0.33 -13.16 12.31
C LEU A 202 0.49 -14.20 13.42
N GLU A 203 -0.59 -14.79 13.92
CA GLU A 203 -0.55 -15.81 15.01
C GLU A 203 0.25 -15.35 16.22
N GLY A 204 0.15 -14.06 16.57
CA GLY A 204 0.88 -13.45 17.69
C GLY A 204 2.35 -13.10 17.40
N LEU A 205 2.80 -13.21 16.16
CA LEU A 205 4.11 -12.75 15.74
C LEU A 205 4.11 -11.25 15.42
N GLU A 206 5.27 -10.63 15.52
CA GLU A 206 5.54 -9.28 15.02
C GLU A 206 6.47 -9.36 13.81
N ILE A 207 6.27 -8.50 12.82
CA ILE A 207 7.18 -8.37 11.68
C ILE A 207 7.94 -7.06 11.82
N THR A 208 9.27 -7.12 11.73
CA THR A 208 10.12 -5.93 11.74
C THR A 208 10.35 -5.38 10.33
N GLU A 209 10.83 -4.14 10.24
CA GLU A 209 11.24 -3.52 8.96
C GLU A 209 12.34 -4.32 8.23
N THR A 210 13.13 -5.09 8.98
CA THR A 210 14.20 -5.94 8.45
C THR A 210 13.71 -7.32 8.01
N SER A 211 12.39 -7.54 7.98
CA SER A 211 11.75 -8.84 7.66
C SER A 211 12.04 -9.95 8.68
N ASP A 212 12.44 -9.56 9.91
CA ASP A 212 12.53 -10.51 11.01
C ASP A 212 11.13 -10.86 11.54
N LEU A 213 10.93 -12.10 11.95
CA LEU A 213 9.74 -12.55 12.69
C LEU A 213 10.08 -12.60 14.17
N VAL A 214 9.29 -11.93 14.99
CA VAL A 214 9.49 -11.86 16.44
C VAL A 214 8.34 -12.54 17.15
N GLN A 215 8.66 -13.53 17.98
CA GLN A 215 7.75 -14.24 18.87
C GLN A 215 8.07 -13.92 20.32
N THR A 216 7.09 -13.44 21.09
CA THR A 216 7.24 -13.36 22.54
C THR A 216 6.84 -14.69 23.16
N VAL A 217 7.72 -15.26 23.97
CA VAL A 217 7.52 -16.56 24.64
C VAL A 217 7.69 -16.37 26.14
N ASP A 218 6.68 -16.77 26.89
CA ASP A 218 6.76 -16.80 28.35
C ASP A 218 7.61 -17.99 28.81
N VAL A 219 8.62 -17.73 29.59
CA VAL A 219 9.51 -18.74 30.17
C VAL A 219 9.57 -18.58 31.69
N SER A 220 9.64 -19.70 32.38
CA SER A 220 9.80 -19.69 33.84
C SER A 220 11.22 -19.29 34.21
N VAL A 221 11.35 -18.51 35.27
CA VAL A 221 12.66 -18.28 35.94
C VAL A 221 13.37 -19.60 36.25
N TYR A 222 12.61 -20.61 36.66
CA TYR A 222 13.16 -21.94 36.95
C TYR A 222 13.80 -22.56 35.71
N ASP A 223 13.12 -22.51 34.56
CA ASP A 223 13.64 -23.09 33.33
C ASP A 223 14.91 -22.35 32.85
N VAL A 224 14.97 -21.04 33.05
CA VAL A 224 16.14 -20.24 32.71
C VAL A 224 17.36 -20.55 33.58
N LEU A 225 17.15 -20.79 34.87
CA LEU A 225 18.23 -20.96 35.85
C LEU A 225 18.68 -22.40 36.06
N PHE A 226 17.76 -23.37 35.92
CA PHE A 226 18.00 -24.74 36.39
C PHE A 226 17.87 -25.82 35.34
N THR A 227 17.44 -25.50 34.11
CA THR A 227 17.46 -26.46 32.99
C THR A 227 18.72 -26.29 32.15
N GLU A 228 19.29 -27.36 31.66
CA GLU A 228 20.46 -27.32 30.78
C GLU A 228 20.12 -26.82 29.38
N GLU A 229 18.92 -27.15 28.91
CA GLU A 229 18.41 -26.77 27.56
C GLU A 229 16.98 -26.26 27.67
N LEU A 230 16.73 -25.12 27.09
CA LEU A 230 15.39 -24.57 26.82
C LEU A 230 14.95 -24.97 25.42
N VAL A 231 13.76 -25.55 25.30
CA VAL A 231 13.19 -25.89 23.97
C VAL A 231 12.14 -24.85 23.60
N LEU A 232 12.42 -24.06 22.55
CA LEU A 232 11.49 -23.10 21.99
C LEU A 232 10.90 -23.65 20.70
N GLU A 233 9.61 -23.49 20.52
CA GLU A 233 8.89 -23.92 19.33
C GLU A 233 8.26 -22.72 18.64
N ASN A 234 8.43 -22.62 17.32
CA ASN A 234 7.77 -21.59 16.54
C ASN A 234 6.41 -22.08 16.00
N PRO A 235 5.51 -21.20 15.54
CA PRO A 235 4.21 -21.59 14.98
C PRO A 235 4.29 -22.49 13.74
N PHE A 236 5.47 -22.62 13.14
CA PHE A 236 5.72 -23.49 11.99
C PHE A 236 6.12 -24.92 12.39
N GLY A 237 6.03 -25.26 13.70
CA GLY A 237 6.36 -26.58 14.23
C GLY A 237 7.85 -26.87 14.37
N LYS A 238 8.73 -25.87 14.17
CA LYS A 238 10.17 -26.07 14.30
C LYS A 238 10.63 -25.80 15.73
N LYS A 239 11.39 -26.76 16.28
CA LYS A 239 11.92 -26.70 17.64
C LYS A 239 13.38 -26.30 17.64
N TYR A 240 13.72 -25.42 18.57
CA TYR A 240 15.07 -24.91 18.76
C TYR A 240 15.50 -25.21 20.21
N LYS A 241 16.65 -25.88 20.35
CA LYS A 241 17.25 -26.18 21.65
C LYS A 241 18.31 -25.12 21.95
N ILE A 242 18.17 -24.46 23.07
CA ILE A 242 19.03 -23.38 23.51
C ILE A 242 19.64 -23.76 24.83
N LYS A 243 20.97 -23.77 24.90
CA LYS A 243 21.67 -23.99 26.15
C LYS A 243 21.45 -22.79 27.07
N THR A 244 21.00 -23.03 28.28
CA THR A 244 20.68 -22.00 29.27
C THR A 244 21.91 -21.61 30.09
N ILE A 245 22.72 -22.58 30.47
CA ILE A 245 23.90 -22.37 31.33
C ILE A 245 24.99 -21.64 30.50
N ASN A 246 25.40 -20.47 31.01
CA ASN A 246 26.41 -19.61 30.38
C ASN A 246 26.09 -19.17 28.90
N SER A 247 24.84 -19.16 28.54
CA SER A 247 24.43 -18.71 27.20
C SER A 247 24.35 -17.21 27.09
N PRO A 248 25.16 -16.56 26.23
CA PRO A 248 25.02 -15.13 25.96
C PRO A 248 23.66 -14.75 25.39
N ALA A 249 22.95 -15.70 24.78
CA ALA A 249 21.64 -15.49 24.21
C ALA A 249 20.57 -15.16 25.27
N LEU A 250 20.71 -15.65 26.50
CA LEU A 250 19.78 -15.39 27.59
C LEU A 250 20.09 -14.09 28.35
N SER A 251 21.30 -13.56 28.25
CA SER A 251 21.68 -12.27 28.85
C SER A 251 20.92 -11.09 28.22
N ASN A 252 20.48 -11.20 26.97
CA ASN A 252 19.77 -10.16 26.22
C ASN A 252 18.24 -10.39 26.11
N ILE A 253 17.71 -11.40 26.81
CA ILE A 253 16.27 -11.77 26.77
C ILE A 253 15.77 -12.03 25.33
N GLN A 254 16.67 -12.22 24.38
CA GLN A 254 16.33 -12.49 22.97
C GLN A 254 17.25 -13.57 22.39
N VAL A 255 16.64 -14.49 21.67
CA VAL A 255 17.34 -15.53 20.93
C VAL A 255 17.09 -15.31 19.45
N ARG A 256 18.13 -15.01 18.69
CA ARG A 256 18.07 -14.79 17.23
C ARG A 256 18.50 -16.05 16.49
N VAL A 257 17.63 -16.53 15.60
CA VAL A 257 17.91 -17.61 14.69
C VAL A 257 18.05 -17.03 13.28
N PRO A 258 19.27 -16.94 12.74
CA PRO A 258 19.50 -16.31 11.43
C PRO A 258 18.77 -17.07 10.30
N GLU A 259 18.42 -16.33 9.25
CA GLU A 259 17.84 -16.88 8.01
C GLU A 259 16.57 -17.74 8.19
N GLN A 260 15.79 -17.48 9.24
CA GLN A 260 14.51 -18.16 9.50
C GLN A 260 13.31 -17.18 9.50
N GLY A 261 13.54 -15.92 9.16
CA GLY A 261 12.50 -14.90 8.97
C GLY A 261 11.92 -14.89 7.57
N LEU A 262 11.21 -13.81 7.25
CA LEU A 262 10.63 -13.58 5.93
C LEU A 262 11.72 -13.24 4.89
N VAL A 263 11.43 -13.52 3.63
CA VAL A 263 12.23 -13.01 2.52
C VAL A 263 11.74 -11.60 2.19
N SER A 264 12.62 -10.61 2.26
CA SER A 264 12.30 -9.25 1.87
C SER A 264 12.06 -9.12 0.37
N ALA A 265 11.44 -8.02 -0.08
CA ALA A 265 11.26 -7.73 -1.50
C ALA A 265 12.59 -7.65 -2.29
N MET A 266 13.71 -7.41 -1.60
CA MET A 266 15.07 -7.41 -2.18
C MET A 266 15.73 -8.79 -2.17
N GLY A 267 15.03 -9.85 -1.77
CA GLY A 267 15.54 -11.22 -1.72
C GLY A 267 16.40 -11.55 -0.49
N LYS A 268 16.57 -10.62 0.45
CA LYS A 268 17.31 -10.88 1.70
C LYS A 268 16.37 -11.54 2.72
N ARG A 269 16.82 -12.61 3.35
CA ARG A 269 16.07 -13.29 4.40
C ARG A 269 16.35 -12.66 5.77
N GLY A 270 15.29 -12.41 6.54
CA GLY A 270 15.37 -12.00 7.93
C GLY A 270 15.67 -13.15 8.89
N SER A 271 15.70 -12.84 10.17
CA SER A 271 15.89 -13.81 11.24
C SER A 271 14.56 -14.15 11.92
N TYR A 272 14.52 -15.28 12.64
CA TYR A 272 13.47 -15.53 13.63
C TYR A 272 14.00 -15.17 15.00
N ILE A 273 13.23 -14.39 15.76
CA ILE A 273 13.64 -13.87 17.07
C ILE A 273 12.65 -14.32 18.13
N PHE A 274 13.11 -15.10 19.08
CA PHE A 274 12.37 -15.35 20.32
C PHE A 274 12.68 -14.25 21.31
N ARG A 275 11.69 -13.48 21.72
CA ARG A 275 11.74 -12.52 22.83
C ARG A 275 11.26 -13.24 24.07
N LEU A 276 12.17 -13.53 25.01
CA LEU A 276 11.83 -14.25 26.22
C LEU A 276 11.23 -13.30 27.25
N ASN A 277 10.00 -13.58 27.64
CA ASN A 277 9.34 -12.91 28.77
C ASN A 277 9.48 -13.79 30.01
N VAL A 278 10.44 -13.48 30.89
CA VAL A 278 10.69 -14.27 32.07
C VAL A 278 9.60 -13.98 33.11
N THR A 279 8.76 -14.96 33.35
CA THR A 279 7.64 -14.83 34.29
C THR A 279 8.11 -15.01 35.74
N ARG A 280 7.61 -14.15 36.64
CA ARG A 280 7.89 -14.27 38.08
C ARG A 280 7.13 -15.45 38.62
N PRO A 281 7.80 -16.31 39.42
CA PRO A 281 7.10 -17.39 40.11
C PRO A 281 6.12 -16.85 41.17
N ASP A 282 5.01 -17.54 41.32
CA ASP A 282 4.06 -17.23 42.39
C ASP A 282 4.64 -17.71 43.75
N ILE A 283 5.28 -16.79 44.44
CA ILE A 283 5.89 -17.05 45.77
C ILE A 283 4.87 -17.04 46.91
N SER A 284 3.60 -16.67 46.67
CA SER A 284 2.55 -16.64 47.70
C SER A 284 2.22 -18.03 48.28
N LYS A 285 2.54 -19.07 47.52
CA LYS A 285 2.35 -20.47 47.91
C LYS A 285 3.49 -21.05 48.75
N LEU A 286 4.56 -20.29 49.02
CA LEU A 286 5.67 -20.71 49.82
C LEU A 286 5.39 -20.45 51.31
N SER A 287 5.81 -21.39 52.17
CA SER A 287 5.83 -21.12 53.62
C SER A 287 6.84 -20.02 53.97
N GLU A 288 6.65 -19.34 55.09
CA GLU A 288 7.57 -18.29 55.56
C GLU A 288 9.02 -18.74 55.66
N GLU A 289 9.24 -19.98 56.13
CA GLU A 289 10.57 -20.61 56.20
C GLU A 289 11.23 -20.76 54.85
N LYS A 290 10.47 -21.26 53.83
CA LYS A 290 10.97 -21.41 52.46
C LYS A 290 11.21 -20.06 51.80
N LEU A 291 10.39 -19.07 52.10
CA LEU A 291 10.57 -17.72 51.60
C LEU A 291 11.83 -17.05 52.19
N ALA A 292 12.12 -17.29 53.47
CA ALA A 292 13.33 -16.79 54.12
C ALA A 292 14.59 -17.42 53.53
N LEU A 293 14.58 -18.74 53.30
CA LEU A 293 15.68 -19.46 52.65
C LEU A 293 15.91 -18.99 51.21
N LEU A 294 14.84 -18.77 50.45
CA LEU A 294 14.94 -18.26 49.08
C LEU A 294 15.58 -16.86 49.06
N LYS A 295 15.20 -15.98 49.99
CA LYS A 295 15.80 -14.65 50.11
C LYS A 295 17.29 -14.71 50.46
N GLU A 296 17.71 -15.63 51.30
CA GLU A 296 19.11 -15.83 51.67
C GLU A 296 19.92 -16.31 50.44
N LEU A 297 19.44 -17.36 49.76
CA LEU A 297 20.10 -17.89 48.57
C LEU A 297 20.25 -16.84 47.45
N LEU A 298 19.20 -16.04 47.21
CA LEU A 298 19.28 -15.00 46.16
C LEU A 298 20.28 -13.88 46.54
N ARG A 299 20.40 -13.52 47.82
CA ARG A 299 21.42 -12.55 48.30
C ARG A 299 22.86 -13.05 48.11
N ASP A 300 23.07 -14.37 48.19
CA ASP A 300 24.40 -14.93 48.01
C ASP A 300 24.80 -15.03 46.55
N LEU A 301 23.82 -15.03 45.63
CA LEU A 301 24.05 -14.95 44.17
C LEU A 301 24.38 -13.53 43.68
N ASP A 302 23.99 -12.49 44.46
CA ASP A 302 24.26 -11.07 44.13
C ASP A 302 25.64 -10.58 44.65
N LYS A 303 26.40 -11.41 45.37
CA LYS A 303 27.77 -11.14 45.85
C LYS A 303 28.82 -11.67 44.86
#